data_75f873559d49a82260eff1e6b15766ae
#
_entry.id   75f873559d49a82260eff1e6b15766ae
#
_cell.length_a   1.000
_cell.length_b   1.000
_cell.length_c   1.000
_cell.angle_alpha   90.00
_cell.angle_beta   90.00
_cell.angle_gamma   90.00
#
_symmetry.space_group_name_H-M   'P 1'
#
loop_
_entity.id
_entity.type
_entity.pdbx_description
1 polymer ?
#
loop_
_entity_poly.entity_id
_entity_poly.type
_entity_poly.pdbx_seq_one_letter_code
_entity_poly.pdbx_strand_id
1 'polypeptide(L)'
;SSTSRGLGDVYKRQLVDSEDAWDITLGSSNIKVAIIDNGVANNHNDLTIYKQRDVSDNDNDASPAVYYNQNGGWSHGTHCAGLAAADINNGTGIASLGGNAEIIAVKATPSSADGGSIYNSYNGIQWACENGANVVSMSYGSANQSEAIQNLINNYPDVIFIAAAGNDNVSTIFYPAGYQNVIGVGSVDGNDLKSSFSNYNAGLF
;
A
#
# COMPACT_ATOMS: atom_id res chain seq x y z
N SER A 1 -17.29 -20.09 12.48
CA SER A 1 -16.38 -20.05 13.64
C SER A 1 -14.94 -19.95 13.14
N SER A 2 -14.42 -18.76 13.02
CA SER A 2 -13.06 -18.51 12.56
C SER A 2 -12.08 -18.60 13.73
N THR A 3 -11.40 -19.70 13.84
CA THR A 3 -10.30 -19.90 14.77
C THR A 3 -8.99 -19.68 14.02
N SER A 4 -8.43 -18.52 14.05
CA SER A 4 -7.01 -18.16 13.89
C SER A 4 -6.80 -16.78 13.29
N ARG A 5 -7.52 -15.80 13.80
CA ARG A 5 -7.15 -14.39 13.50
C ARG A 5 -6.20 -13.95 14.59
N GLY A 6 -4.98 -13.55 14.25
CA GLY A 6 -4.06 -13.01 15.25
C GLY A 6 -4.71 -11.83 15.98
N LEU A 7 -4.58 -11.80 17.31
CA LEU A 7 -5.21 -10.77 18.16
C LEU A 7 -4.91 -9.34 17.70
N GLY A 8 -3.74 -9.11 17.09
CA GLY A 8 -3.36 -7.81 16.54
C GLY A 8 -4.20 -7.36 15.33
N ASP A 9 -4.64 -8.28 14.49
CA ASP A 9 -5.47 -7.95 13.31
C ASP A 9 -6.92 -7.68 13.67
N VAL A 10 -7.45 -8.38 14.68
CA VAL A 10 -8.80 -8.11 15.22
C VAL A 10 -8.88 -6.70 15.78
N TYR A 11 -7.87 -6.31 16.53
CA TYR A 11 -7.80 -4.99 17.16
C TYR A 11 -7.74 -3.85 16.17
N LYS A 12 -6.84 -3.94 15.17
CA LYS A 12 -6.72 -2.92 14.11
C LYS A 12 -8.02 -2.76 13.31
N ARG A 13 -8.73 -3.85 13.07
CA ARG A 13 -10.02 -3.83 12.36
C ARG A 13 -11.13 -3.18 13.18
N GLN A 14 -11.09 -3.29 14.50
CA GLN A 14 -12.06 -2.63 15.38
C GLN A 14 -11.95 -1.11 15.34
N LEU A 15 -10.72 -0.56 15.21
CA LEU A 15 -10.50 0.88 15.12
C LEU A 15 -11.02 1.52 13.83
N VAL A 16 -11.18 0.73 12.78
CA VAL A 16 -11.69 1.19 11.46
C VAL A 16 -13.09 0.64 11.16
N ASP A 17 -13.79 0.11 12.17
CA ASP A 17 -15.15 -0.41 12.09
C ASP A 17 -15.38 -1.36 10.88
N SER A 18 -14.38 -2.24 10.64
CA SER A 18 -14.39 -3.08 9.45
C SER A 18 -15.56 -4.04 9.37
N GLU A 19 -16.11 -4.50 10.50
CA GLU A 19 -17.25 -5.40 10.51
C GLU A 19 -18.50 -4.67 10.00
N ASP A 20 -18.72 -3.44 10.45
CA ASP A 20 -19.82 -2.58 9.98
C ASP A 20 -19.65 -2.22 8.51
N ALA A 21 -18.40 -1.97 8.07
CA ALA A 21 -18.12 -1.72 6.66
C ALA A 21 -18.42 -2.94 5.77
N TRP A 22 -18.14 -4.15 6.24
CA TRP A 22 -18.46 -5.39 5.52
C TRP A 22 -19.96 -5.72 5.46
N ASP A 23 -20.76 -5.20 6.37
CA ASP A 23 -22.23 -5.27 6.27
C ASP A 23 -22.76 -4.43 5.10
N ILE A 24 -21.99 -3.40 4.66
CA ILE A 24 -22.33 -2.56 3.52
C ILE A 24 -21.73 -3.13 2.22
N THR A 25 -20.44 -3.49 2.24
CA THR A 25 -19.74 -4.02 1.06
C THR A 25 -18.51 -4.84 1.46
N LEU A 26 -18.25 -5.90 0.71
CA LEU A 26 -17.02 -6.69 0.79
C LEU A 26 -15.98 -6.27 -0.25
N GLY A 27 -16.15 -5.12 -0.90
CA GLY A 27 -15.35 -4.72 -2.03
C GLY A 27 -15.85 -5.32 -3.36
N SER A 28 -15.08 -5.14 -4.43
CA SER A 28 -15.43 -5.60 -5.77
C SER A 28 -14.18 -5.89 -6.59
N SER A 29 -14.19 -6.97 -7.37
CA SER A 29 -13.14 -7.30 -8.34
C SER A 29 -13.02 -6.28 -9.49
N ASN A 30 -14.01 -5.40 -9.65
CA ASN A 30 -13.89 -4.25 -10.57
C ASN A 30 -12.94 -3.18 -10.04
N ILE A 31 -12.65 -3.16 -8.75
CA ILE A 31 -11.72 -2.21 -8.13
C ILE A 31 -10.32 -2.81 -8.11
N LYS A 32 -9.37 -2.06 -8.65
CA LYS A 32 -7.94 -2.42 -8.69
C LYS A 32 -7.16 -1.52 -7.76
N VAL A 33 -6.52 -2.13 -6.76
CA VAL A 33 -5.65 -1.43 -5.82
C VAL A 33 -4.20 -1.65 -6.23
N ALA A 34 -3.53 -0.62 -6.71
CA ALA A 34 -2.11 -0.69 -7.02
C ALA A 34 -1.29 -0.54 -5.74
N ILE A 35 -0.40 -1.47 -5.50
CA ILE A 35 0.61 -1.42 -4.45
C ILE A 35 1.94 -1.11 -5.11
N ILE A 36 2.42 0.12 -4.96
CA ILE A 36 3.74 0.55 -5.45
C ILE A 36 4.70 0.43 -4.28
N ASP A 37 5.58 -0.57 -4.35
CA ASP A 37 6.43 -0.92 -3.21
C ASP A 37 7.69 -1.67 -3.69
N ASN A 38 8.37 -2.36 -2.78
CA ASN A 38 9.56 -3.18 -3.07
C ASN A 38 9.23 -4.55 -3.69
N GLY A 39 7.98 -4.84 -3.92
CA GLY A 39 7.48 -6.05 -4.53
C GLY A 39 6.33 -6.67 -3.74
N VAL A 40 5.51 -7.46 -4.42
CA VAL A 40 4.40 -8.22 -3.84
C VAL A 40 4.56 -9.69 -4.25
N ALA A 41 4.51 -10.59 -3.28
CA ALA A 41 4.63 -12.03 -3.56
C ALA A 41 3.49 -12.50 -4.48
N ASN A 42 3.82 -12.84 -5.71
CA ASN A 42 2.86 -13.20 -6.76
C ASN A 42 2.26 -14.62 -6.60
N ASN A 43 2.84 -15.42 -5.70
CA ASN A 43 2.37 -16.77 -5.38
C ASN A 43 1.76 -16.86 -3.96
N HIS A 44 1.35 -15.75 -3.38
CA HIS A 44 0.76 -15.72 -2.05
C HIS A 44 -0.70 -16.15 -2.12
N ASN A 45 -1.08 -17.21 -1.38
CA ASN A 45 -2.41 -17.83 -1.43
C ASN A 45 -3.57 -16.96 -0.92
N ASP A 46 -3.25 -15.80 -0.37
CA ASP A 46 -4.21 -14.83 0.20
C ASP A 46 -4.31 -13.54 -0.60
N LEU A 47 -3.70 -13.50 -1.80
CA LEU A 47 -3.66 -12.31 -2.65
C LEU A 47 -4.08 -12.63 -4.07
N THR A 48 -5.07 -11.91 -4.59
CA THR A 48 -5.48 -11.99 -5.99
C THR A 48 -4.80 -10.91 -6.81
N ILE A 49 -3.78 -11.28 -7.59
CA ILE A 49 -3.02 -10.36 -8.44
C ILE A 49 -3.66 -10.26 -9.82
N TYR A 50 -4.18 -9.07 -10.16
CA TYR A 50 -4.74 -8.77 -11.48
C TYR A 50 -3.66 -8.55 -12.53
N LYS A 51 -2.66 -7.69 -12.20
CA LYS A 51 -1.51 -7.37 -13.04
C LYS A 51 -0.28 -7.17 -12.18
N GLN A 52 0.88 -7.35 -12.78
CA GLN A 52 2.14 -7.07 -12.11
C GLN A 52 3.19 -6.49 -13.05
N ARG A 53 4.12 -5.72 -12.51
CA ARG A 53 5.23 -5.13 -13.23
C ARG A 53 6.39 -4.80 -12.30
N ASP A 54 7.60 -5.16 -12.68
CA ASP A 54 8.83 -4.57 -12.13
C ASP A 54 9.25 -3.39 -13.02
N VAL A 55 9.06 -2.17 -12.51
CA VAL A 55 9.46 -0.95 -13.22
C VAL A 55 10.92 -0.58 -12.96
N SER A 56 11.58 -1.26 -12.04
CA SER A 56 12.99 -1.03 -11.71
C SER A 56 13.93 -1.89 -12.56
N ASP A 57 13.62 -3.18 -12.69
CA ASP A 57 14.42 -4.12 -13.49
C ASP A 57 13.80 -4.34 -14.89
N ASN A 58 12.67 -3.67 -15.18
CA ASN A 58 11.98 -3.63 -16.46
C ASN A 58 11.49 -4.99 -16.95
N ASP A 59 10.88 -5.78 -16.07
CA ASP A 59 10.28 -7.07 -16.39
C ASP A 59 8.85 -7.20 -15.85
N ASN A 60 8.24 -8.37 -15.98
CA ASN A 60 6.86 -8.63 -15.59
C ASN A 60 6.75 -9.45 -14.29
N ASP A 61 7.79 -9.50 -13.48
CA ASP A 61 7.77 -10.15 -12.18
C ASP A 61 7.93 -9.14 -11.05
N ALA A 62 6.83 -8.76 -10.43
CA ALA A 62 6.83 -7.84 -9.29
C ALA A 62 7.09 -8.54 -7.96
N SER A 63 7.55 -9.78 -7.96
CA SER A 63 7.91 -10.47 -6.73
C SER A 63 9.08 -9.78 -6.02
N PRO A 64 9.13 -9.80 -4.68
CA PRO A 64 10.29 -9.31 -3.96
C PRO A 64 11.52 -10.14 -4.32
N ALA A 65 12.70 -9.50 -4.43
CA ALA A 65 13.93 -10.17 -4.81
C ALA A 65 14.35 -11.28 -3.81
N VAL A 66 13.93 -11.14 -2.54
CA VAL A 66 14.16 -12.14 -1.49
C VAL A 66 12.87 -12.33 -0.69
N TYR A 67 12.29 -13.53 -0.74
CA TYR A 67 11.04 -13.86 -0.06
C TYR A 67 11.16 -13.92 1.47
N TYR A 68 12.32 -14.20 2.01
CA TYR A 68 12.55 -14.41 3.44
C TYR A 68 13.85 -13.72 3.90
N ASN A 69 13.89 -12.42 3.77
CA ASN A 69 15.00 -11.69 4.37
C ASN A 69 14.64 -11.32 5.81
N GLN A 70 15.24 -12.02 6.77
CA GLN A 70 15.04 -11.77 8.19
C GLN A 70 15.49 -10.37 8.64
N ASN A 71 16.29 -9.68 7.83
CA ASN A 71 16.86 -8.37 8.13
C ASN A 71 16.51 -7.28 7.09
N GLY A 72 15.67 -7.57 6.10
CA GLY A 72 15.43 -6.64 4.99
C GLY A 72 13.98 -6.29 4.79
N GLY A 73 13.77 -5.14 4.19
CA GLY A 73 12.47 -4.59 3.88
C GLY A 73 11.65 -5.35 2.82
N TRP A 74 12.17 -6.43 2.19
CA TRP A 74 11.57 -7.10 1.04
C TRP A 74 10.17 -7.71 1.25
N SER A 75 9.72 -7.88 2.49
CA SER A 75 8.34 -8.31 2.80
C SER A 75 7.34 -7.17 2.87
N HIS A 76 7.80 -5.92 2.83
CA HIS A 76 6.98 -4.74 3.10
C HIS A 76 5.80 -4.60 2.13
N GLY A 77 6.05 -4.66 0.82
CA GLY A 77 4.98 -4.51 -0.18
C GLY A 77 3.96 -5.66 -0.15
N THR A 78 4.39 -6.89 0.13
CA THR A 78 3.47 -8.02 0.33
C THR A 78 2.58 -7.79 1.56
N HIS A 79 3.13 -7.26 2.65
CA HIS A 79 2.37 -6.92 3.85
C HIS A 79 1.36 -5.79 3.57
N CYS A 80 1.76 -4.73 2.86
CA CYS A 80 0.87 -3.65 2.44
C CYS A 80 -0.27 -4.17 1.55
N ALA A 81 0.04 -5.06 0.60
CA ALA A 81 -0.95 -5.71 -0.25
C ALA A 81 -1.97 -6.51 0.57
N GLY A 82 -1.50 -7.27 1.54
CA GLY A 82 -2.36 -8.04 2.45
C GLY A 82 -3.31 -7.16 3.26
N LEU A 83 -2.83 -6.05 3.80
CA LEU A 83 -3.67 -5.11 4.55
C LEU A 83 -4.74 -4.45 3.66
N ALA A 84 -4.39 -4.13 2.41
CA ALA A 84 -5.27 -3.46 1.48
C ALA A 84 -6.33 -4.38 0.86
N ALA A 85 -5.94 -5.57 0.40
CA ALA A 85 -6.77 -6.41 -0.45
C ALA A 85 -6.49 -7.92 -0.30
N ALA A 86 -6.13 -8.41 0.89
CA ALA A 86 -6.12 -9.85 1.13
C ALA A 86 -7.52 -10.43 0.99
N ASP A 87 -7.62 -11.60 0.37
CA ASP A 87 -8.87 -12.29 0.12
C ASP A 87 -9.60 -12.64 1.43
N ILE A 88 -10.92 -12.50 1.43
CA ILE A 88 -11.74 -12.82 2.59
C ILE A 88 -12.45 -14.16 2.42
N ASN A 89 -12.78 -14.80 3.54
CA ASN A 89 -13.53 -16.07 3.59
C ASN A 89 -12.82 -17.26 2.88
N ASN A 90 -11.52 -17.16 2.60
CA ASN A 90 -10.73 -18.23 1.97
C ASN A 90 -10.08 -19.19 2.98
N GLY A 91 -10.21 -18.93 4.28
CA GLY A 91 -9.64 -19.75 5.37
C GLY A 91 -8.12 -19.63 5.52
N THR A 92 -7.49 -18.68 4.83
CA THR A 92 -6.03 -18.46 4.79
C THR A 92 -5.71 -17.04 5.22
N GLY A 93 -4.52 -16.80 5.79
CA GLY A 93 -3.94 -15.50 6.03
C GLY A 93 -4.81 -14.55 6.86
N ILE A 94 -5.05 -13.35 6.34
CA ILE A 94 -5.79 -12.28 6.99
C ILE A 94 -7.03 -11.89 6.17
N ALA A 95 -7.93 -11.10 6.74
CA ALA A 95 -9.04 -10.49 6.02
C ALA A 95 -8.81 -8.98 5.91
N SER A 96 -8.73 -8.44 4.70
CA SER A 96 -8.62 -7.01 4.45
C SER A 96 -9.97 -6.33 4.36
N LEU A 97 -10.00 -4.99 4.45
CA LEU A 97 -11.21 -4.21 4.19
C LEU A 97 -11.68 -4.32 2.73
N GLY A 98 -10.73 -4.39 1.79
CA GLY A 98 -10.99 -4.47 0.35
C GLY A 98 -11.03 -5.89 -0.20
N GLY A 99 -11.41 -6.89 0.59
CA GLY A 99 -11.20 -8.32 0.35
C GLY A 99 -11.69 -8.94 -0.96
N ASN A 100 -12.49 -8.23 -1.76
CA ASN A 100 -12.84 -8.62 -3.13
C ASN A 100 -12.18 -7.71 -4.19
N ALA A 101 -11.37 -6.73 -3.78
CA ALA A 101 -10.58 -5.94 -4.74
C ALA A 101 -9.36 -6.75 -5.23
N GLU A 102 -8.94 -6.49 -6.46
CA GLU A 102 -7.77 -7.13 -7.02
C GLU A 102 -6.54 -6.21 -6.97
N ILE A 103 -5.36 -6.81 -6.90
CA ILE A 103 -4.11 -6.11 -6.73
C ILE A 103 -3.43 -5.87 -8.08
N ILE A 104 -2.96 -4.65 -8.30
CA ILE A 104 -1.93 -4.33 -9.29
C ILE A 104 -0.60 -4.24 -8.53
N ALA A 105 0.26 -5.24 -8.68
CA ALA A 105 1.55 -5.30 -8.00
C ALA A 105 2.62 -4.54 -8.81
N VAL A 106 3.23 -3.51 -8.21
CA VAL A 106 4.28 -2.72 -8.87
C VAL A 106 5.54 -2.70 -8.01
N LYS A 107 6.57 -3.38 -8.49
CA LYS A 107 7.89 -3.34 -7.86
C LYS A 107 8.66 -2.13 -8.38
N ALA A 108 8.97 -1.23 -7.46
CA ALA A 108 9.67 0.03 -7.74
C ALA A 108 11.05 0.11 -7.05
N THR A 109 11.59 -1.04 -6.68
CA THR A 109 12.91 -1.24 -6.05
C THR A 109 13.72 -2.23 -6.86
N PRO A 110 14.94 -1.89 -7.32
CA PRO A 110 15.79 -2.83 -8.06
C PRO A 110 16.11 -4.09 -7.23
N SER A 111 16.16 -5.24 -7.87
CA SER A 111 16.52 -6.51 -7.20
C SER A 111 17.93 -6.50 -6.61
N SER A 112 18.79 -5.62 -7.09
CA SER A 112 20.16 -5.41 -6.57
C SER A 112 20.23 -4.57 -5.30
N ALA A 113 19.11 -3.94 -4.89
CA ALA A 113 19.05 -3.12 -3.67
C ALA A 113 18.75 -3.97 -2.43
N ASP A 114 18.71 -3.32 -1.26
CA ASP A 114 18.43 -3.97 0.03
C ASP A 114 16.92 -4.17 0.33
N GLY A 115 16.06 -3.62 -0.52
CA GLY A 115 14.60 -3.66 -0.35
C GLY A 115 14.03 -2.58 0.58
N GLY A 116 14.85 -1.76 1.17
CA GLY A 116 14.43 -0.75 2.16
C GLY A 116 14.00 0.60 1.57
N SER A 117 14.15 0.80 0.25
CA SER A 117 13.88 2.09 -0.40
C SER A 117 13.18 1.92 -1.73
N ILE A 118 12.37 2.93 -2.11
CA ILE A 118 11.69 3.01 -3.41
C ILE A 118 12.49 3.95 -4.33
N TYR A 119 12.87 3.45 -5.50
CA TYR A 119 13.73 4.18 -6.45
C TYR A 119 12.96 4.71 -7.66
N ASN A 120 11.92 4.00 -8.11
CA ASN A 120 11.23 4.26 -9.37
C ASN A 120 9.75 4.64 -9.15
N SER A 121 9.49 5.53 -8.18
CA SER A 121 8.13 5.96 -7.81
C SER A 121 7.35 6.53 -9.01
N TYR A 122 7.97 7.41 -9.83
CA TYR A 122 7.33 8.00 -11.00
C TYR A 122 6.84 6.93 -11.98
N ASN A 123 7.73 6.03 -12.39
CA ASN A 123 7.38 4.96 -13.34
C ASN A 123 6.33 4.00 -12.75
N GLY A 124 6.40 3.75 -11.45
CA GLY A 124 5.42 2.91 -10.75
C GLY A 124 4.01 3.53 -10.76
N ILE A 125 3.89 4.81 -10.43
CA ILE A 125 2.62 5.54 -10.46
C ILE A 125 2.06 5.57 -11.88
N GLN A 126 2.89 5.96 -12.86
CA GLN A 126 2.45 6.03 -14.24
C GLN A 126 1.94 4.68 -14.74
N TRP A 127 2.72 3.62 -14.56
CA TRP A 127 2.34 2.30 -15.03
C TRP A 127 1.06 1.79 -14.36
N ALA A 128 0.90 1.99 -13.05
CA ALA A 128 -0.31 1.61 -12.32
C ALA A 128 -1.56 2.29 -12.89
N CYS A 129 -1.51 3.59 -13.09
CA CYS A 129 -2.62 4.37 -13.64
C CYS A 129 -2.96 3.94 -15.08
N GLU A 130 -1.95 3.78 -15.95
CA GLU A 130 -2.13 3.31 -17.34
C GLU A 130 -2.67 1.87 -17.42
N ASN A 131 -2.54 1.09 -16.35
CA ASN A 131 -3.01 -0.30 -16.30
C ASN A 131 -4.29 -0.50 -15.49
N GLY A 132 -5.00 0.58 -15.18
CA GLY A 132 -6.36 0.54 -14.67
C GLY A 132 -6.49 0.56 -13.16
N ALA A 133 -5.50 1.10 -12.44
CA ALA A 133 -5.63 1.33 -11.00
C ALA A 133 -6.78 2.31 -10.71
N ASN A 134 -7.65 1.94 -9.78
CA ASN A 134 -8.64 2.86 -9.19
C ASN A 134 -8.08 3.53 -7.94
N VAL A 135 -7.23 2.81 -7.20
CA VAL A 135 -6.57 3.29 -6.00
C VAL A 135 -5.07 2.99 -6.12
N VAL A 136 -4.22 3.93 -5.77
CA VAL A 136 -2.76 3.78 -5.71
C VAL A 136 -2.30 3.97 -4.27
N SER A 137 -1.73 2.93 -3.69
CA SER A 137 -1.18 2.92 -2.33
C SER A 137 0.34 3.03 -2.36
N MET A 138 0.87 4.01 -1.62
CA MET A 138 2.28 4.40 -1.58
C MET A 138 2.76 4.43 -0.12
N SER A 139 3.18 3.28 0.39
CA SER A 139 3.65 3.14 1.79
C SER A 139 5.11 3.55 1.96
N TYR A 140 5.51 4.66 1.35
CA TYR A 140 6.85 5.23 1.39
C TYR A 140 6.80 6.76 1.32
N GLY A 141 7.90 7.41 1.64
CA GLY A 141 7.99 8.87 1.51
C GLY A 141 9.37 9.43 1.88
N SER A 142 9.58 10.67 1.49
CA SER A 142 10.73 11.47 1.87
C SER A 142 10.39 12.97 1.87
N ALA A 143 11.28 13.80 2.39
CA ALA A 143 11.11 15.26 2.33
C ALA A 143 11.33 15.86 0.92
N ASN A 144 11.76 15.06 -0.05
CA ASN A 144 12.06 15.53 -1.41
C ASN A 144 10.80 15.64 -2.25
N GLN A 145 10.46 16.83 -2.70
CA GLN A 145 9.37 17.08 -3.63
C GLN A 145 9.81 16.89 -5.09
N SER A 146 8.90 16.41 -5.93
CA SER A 146 9.09 16.30 -7.38
C SER A 146 7.88 16.88 -8.12
N GLU A 147 8.09 17.95 -8.89
CA GLU A 147 7.03 18.52 -9.74
C GLU A 147 6.53 17.51 -10.79
N ALA A 148 7.43 16.65 -11.28
CA ALA A 148 7.05 15.63 -12.25
C ALA A 148 6.02 14.64 -11.67
N ILE A 149 6.19 14.22 -10.42
CA ILE A 149 5.23 13.34 -9.74
C ILE A 149 3.92 14.08 -9.46
N GLN A 150 3.97 15.33 -9.01
CA GLN A 150 2.76 16.13 -8.83
C GLN A 150 1.95 16.27 -10.13
N ASN A 151 2.64 16.58 -11.22
CA ASN A 151 1.99 16.71 -12.54
C ASN A 151 1.43 15.37 -13.03
N LEU A 152 2.13 14.27 -12.78
CA LEU A 152 1.64 12.93 -13.09
C LEU A 152 0.34 12.61 -12.35
N ILE A 153 0.29 12.85 -11.04
CA ILE A 153 -0.90 12.66 -10.20
C ILE A 153 -2.08 13.49 -10.74
N ASN A 154 -1.83 14.74 -11.10
CA ASN A 154 -2.87 15.64 -11.62
C ASN A 154 -3.46 15.16 -12.97
N ASN A 155 -2.72 14.35 -13.74
CA ASN A 155 -3.22 13.79 -15.01
C ASN A 155 -4.22 12.62 -14.82
N TYR A 156 -4.38 12.12 -13.60
CA TYR A 156 -5.28 11.00 -13.29
C TYR A 156 -6.30 11.38 -12.20
N PRO A 157 -7.22 12.32 -12.47
CA PRO A 157 -8.14 12.85 -11.46
C PRO A 157 -9.16 11.83 -10.95
N ASP A 158 -9.37 10.73 -11.67
CA ASP A 158 -10.30 9.65 -11.31
C ASP A 158 -9.63 8.55 -10.47
N VAL A 159 -8.33 8.64 -10.23
CA VAL A 159 -7.56 7.71 -9.40
C VAL A 159 -7.41 8.27 -7.99
N ILE A 160 -7.67 7.44 -6.98
CA ILE A 160 -7.46 7.79 -5.58
C ILE A 160 -6.01 7.47 -5.21
N PHE A 161 -5.25 8.49 -4.83
CA PHE A 161 -3.87 8.33 -4.37
C PHE A 161 -3.82 8.41 -2.84
N ILE A 162 -3.17 7.43 -2.22
CA ILE A 162 -3.02 7.33 -0.76
C ILE A 162 -1.54 7.12 -0.45
N ALA A 163 -1.01 7.88 0.52
CA ALA A 163 0.39 7.74 0.91
C ALA A 163 0.60 7.86 2.42
N ALA A 164 1.63 7.19 2.92
CA ALA A 164 2.03 7.25 4.32
C ALA A 164 2.63 8.62 4.67
N ALA A 165 2.22 9.18 5.81
CA ALA A 165 2.74 10.46 6.32
C ALA A 165 4.23 10.43 6.69
N GLY A 166 4.76 9.25 7.02
CA GLY A 166 6.12 9.03 7.50
C GLY A 166 6.18 8.70 9.00
N ASN A 167 7.36 8.27 9.45
CA ASN A 167 7.57 7.64 10.76
C ASN A 167 8.64 8.36 11.63
N ASP A 168 8.88 9.64 11.43
CA ASP A 168 9.97 10.38 12.09
C ASP A 168 9.50 11.28 13.24
N ASN A 169 8.19 11.27 13.53
CA ASN A 169 7.56 12.14 14.54
C ASN A 169 7.85 13.63 14.32
N VAL A 170 7.79 14.08 13.07
CA VAL A 170 8.03 15.47 12.68
C VAL A 170 6.82 16.08 11.99
N SER A 171 6.74 17.42 11.99
CA SER A 171 5.73 18.16 11.22
C SER A 171 6.16 18.47 9.79
N THR A 172 7.35 18.04 9.39
CA THR A 172 7.82 18.18 8.01
C THR A 172 6.94 17.39 7.06
N ILE A 173 6.54 18.01 5.96
CA ILE A 173 5.76 17.36 4.92
C ILE A 173 6.65 16.36 4.18
N PHE A 174 6.20 15.12 4.11
CA PHE A 174 6.81 14.09 3.27
C PHE A 174 5.99 13.88 2.00
N TYR A 175 6.67 13.52 0.94
CA TYR A 175 6.08 13.22 -0.36
C TYR A 175 6.24 11.72 -0.65
N PRO A 176 5.20 11.07 -1.21
CA PRO A 176 4.07 11.67 -1.94
C PRO A 176 2.89 12.14 -1.07
N ALA A 177 2.83 11.89 0.23
CA ALA A 177 1.69 12.27 1.08
C ALA A 177 1.32 13.77 1.03
N GLY A 178 2.29 14.64 0.81
CA GLY A 178 2.10 16.09 0.74
C GLY A 178 1.72 16.65 -0.63
N TYR A 179 1.55 15.81 -1.66
CA TYR A 179 1.09 16.30 -2.96
C TYR A 179 -0.41 16.63 -2.94
N GLN A 180 -0.81 17.59 -3.78
CA GLN A 180 -2.22 17.81 -4.06
C GLN A 180 -2.84 16.55 -4.67
N ASN A 181 -4.10 16.27 -4.33
CA ASN A 181 -4.84 15.08 -4.76
C ASN A 181 -4.27 13.75 -4.20
N VAL A 182 -3.48 13.80 -3.14
CA VAL A 182 -3.03 12.62 -2.39
C VAL A 182 -3.60 12.67 -0.98
N ILE A 183 -4.16 11.58 -0.51
CA ILE A 183 -4.59 11.40 0.87
C ILE A 183 -3.36 10.97 1.68
N GLY A 184 -2.85 11.87 2.51
CA GLY A 184 -1.75 11.59 3.42
C GLY A 184 -2.27 10.95 4.70
N VAL A 185 -1.81 9.76 5.04
CA VAL A 185 -2.32 8.98 6.17
C VAL A 185 -1.30 8.90 7.29
N GLY A 186 -1.67 9.42 8.47
CA GLY A 186 -0.93 9.25 9.71
C GLY A 186 -1.23 7.90 10.39
N SER A 187 -0.45 7.58 11.43
CA SER A 187 -0.66 6.37 12.23
C SER A 187 -1.27 6.72 13.58
N VAL A 188 -2.23 5.91 14.01
CA VAL A 188 -2.78 5.92 15.37
C VAL A 188 -2.42 4.64 16.11
N ASP A 189 -2.38 4.73 17.43
CA ASP A 189 -2.21 3.60 18.33
C ASP A 189 -3.57 2.99 18.70
N GLY A 190 -3.54 2.04 19.59
CA GLY A 190 -4.73 1.33 20.02
C GLY A 190 -5.68 2.09 20.90
N ASN A 191 -5.39 3.27 21.26
CA ASN A 191 -6.29 4.15 21.99
C ASN A 191 -6.83 5.27 21.08
N ASP A 192 -6.66 5.12 19.77
CA ASP A 192 -7.00 6.12 18.76
C ASP A 192 -6.21 7.43 18.91
N LEU A 193 -5.02 7.34 19.49
CA LEU A 193 -4.10 8.47 19.62
C LEU A 193 -3.02 8.38 18.55
N LYS A 194 -2.51 9.53 18.09
CA LYS A 194 -1.37 9.56 17.17
C LYS A 194 -0.23 8.67 17.68
N SER A 195 0.22 7.73 16.87
CA SER A 195 1.40 6.91 17.18
C SER A 195 2.62 7.79 17.45
N SER A 196 3.45 7.38 18.40
CA SER A 196 4.63 8.17 18.84
C SER A 196 5.59 8.50 17.69
N PHE A 197 5.65 7.64 16.68
CA PHE A 197 6.51 7.80 15.51
C PHE A 197 5.84 8.53 14.33
N SER A 198 4.51 8.60 14.28
CA SER A 198 3.82 9.15 13.09
C SER A 198 4.18 10.61 12.87
N ASN A 199 4.50 10.96 11.62
CA ASN A 199 4.56 12.35 11.21
C ASN A 199 3.17 13.00 11.34
N TYR A 200 3.16 14.32 11.49
CA TYR A 200 1.94 15.11 11.74
C TYR A 200 2.06 16.48 11.10
N ASN A 201 1.02 16.94 10.41
CA ASN A 201 0.87 18.31 9.96
C ASN A 201 -0.59 18.61 9.57
N ALA A 202 -0.90 19.87 9.21
CA ALA A 202 -2.24 20.32 8.84
C ALA A 202 -2.61 19.93 7.39
N GLY A 203 -2.44 18.73 7.00
CA GLY A 203 -2.75 18.20 5.65
C GLY A 203 -2.81 16.70 5.63
N LEU A 204 -2.69 16.06 6.80
CA LEU A 204 -2.81 14.62 6.97
C LEU A 204 -4.19 14.29 7.54
N PHE A 205 -4.72 13.17 7.13
CA PHE A 205 -5.96 12.57 7.59
C PHE A 205 -5.68 11.35 8.46
#